data_ff7d8b7bff7f6431b8c4dbd12ed5bea7
#
_entry.id   ff7d8b7bff7f6431b8c4dbd12ed5bea7
#
_cell.length_a   1.000
_cell.length_b   1.000
_cell.length_c   1.000
_cell.angle_alpha   90.00
_cell.angle_beta   90.00
_cell.angle_gamma   90.00
#
_symmetry.space_group_name_H-M   'P 1'
#
loop_
_entity.id
_entity.type
_entity.pdbx_description
1 polymer ?
#
loop_
_entity_poly.entity_id
_entity_poly.type
_entity_poly.pdbx_seq_one_letter_code
_entity_poly.pdbx_strand_id
1 'polypeptide(L)'
;MRASNGIKKFIKSKEGLRLHAYKCPAGVWTIGYGHTRGVTPGQVINREKADKFFDEDLYSIAEYPVSDILYKNGVKINQDQFDALCSFVYNVGIGNFKKSTLLRKVLVNPNDTSIAGEFAKWNKSNGKELTGLTVRREFEAYWYFGYKQLTI
;
A
#
# COMPACT_ATOMS: atom_id res chain seq x y z
N MET A 1 3.10 -4.90 14.16
CA MET A 1 3.89 -5.48 13.05
C MET A 1 4.42 -4.40 12.14
N ARG A 2 5.48 -4.67 11.44
CA ARG A 2 6.05 -3.80 10.41
C ARG A 2 6.06 -4.56 9.07
N ALA A 3 5.93 -3.82 7.98
CA ALA A 3 6.01 -4.40 6.64
C ALA A 3 7.42 -4.95 6.36
N SER A 4 7.50 -6.06 5.62
CA SER A 4 8.78 -6.67 5.26
C SER A 4 9.53 -5.84 4.21
N ASN A 5 10.84 -6.05 4.10
CA ASN A 5 11.64 -5.41 3.07
C ASN A 5 11.17 -5.80 1.65
N GLY A 6 10.69 -7.01 1.48
CA GLY A 6 10.17 -7.47 0.19
C GLY A 6 8.97 -6.66 -0.28
N ILE A 7 7.98 -6.44 0.58
CA ILE A 7 6.81 -5.65 0.20
C ILE A 7 7.15 -4.17 0.04
N LYS A 8 8.06 -3.65 0.85
CA LYS A 8 8.54 -2.27 0.68
C LYS A 8 9.14 -2.06 -0.71
N LYS A 9 9.97 -3.00 -1.15
CA LYS A 9 10.56 -2.97 -2.49
C LYS A 9 9.48 -2.95 -3.58
N PHE A 10 8.46 -3.78 -3.43
CA PHE A 10 7.33 -3.80 -4.36
C PHE A 10 6.62 -2.45 -4.40
N ILE A 11 6.24 -1.89 -3.24
CA ILE A 11 5.53 -0.61 -3.17
C ILE A 11 6.37 0.49 -3.83
N LYS A 12 7.66 0.57 -3.50
CA LYS A 12 8.58 1.55 -4.11
C LYS A 12 8.62 1.43 -5.63
N SER A 13 8.61 0.20 -6.16
CA SER A 13 8.62 -0.03 -7.60
C SER A 13 7.37 0.49 -8.30
N LYS A 14 6.24 0.54 -7.60
CA LYS A 14 4.98 1.07 -8.12
C LYS A 14 4.88 2.58 -8.02
N GLU A 15 5.48 3.17 -6.98
CA GLU A 15 5.44 4.62 -6.78
C GLU A 15 6.46 5.37 -7.65
N GLY A 16 7.60 4.75 -7.98
CA GLY A 16 8.70 5.39 -8.69
C GLY A 16 9.46 6.38 -7.82
N LEU A 17 10.72 6.66 -8.18
CA LEU A 17 11.60 7.55 -7.43
C LEU A 17 11.82 8.86 -8.16
N ARG A 18 11.54 9.99 -7.49
CA ARG A 18 11.82 11.34 -7.98
C ARG A 18 12.63 12.09 -6.95
N LEU A 19 13.85 12.48 -7.30
CA LEU A 19 14.75 13.20 -6.38
C LEU A 19 14.53 14.72 -6.39
N HIS A 20 13.81 15.25 -7.36
CA HIS A 20 13.44 16.66 -7.47
C HIS A 20 11.94 16.82 -7.26
N ALA A 21 11.53 17.81 -6.49
CA ALA A 21 10.12 18.09 -6.26
C ALA A 21 9.39 18.36 -7.57
N TYR A 22 8.20 17.81 -7.69
CA TYR A 22 7.32 18.00 -8.86
C TYR A 22 5.87 18.10 -8.40
N LYS A 23 5.03 18.71 -9.23
CA LYS A 23 3.58 18.67 -8.98
C LYS A 23 2.98 17.40 -9.55
N CYS A 24 2.27 16.65 -8.72
CA CYS A 24 1.48 15.51 -9.21
C CYS A 24 0.25 16.03 -9.99
N PRO A 25 -0.50 15.17 -10.71
CA PRO A 25 -1.69 15.60 -11.46
C PRO A 25 -2.73 16.34 -10.61
N ALA A 26 -2.81 16.06 -9.30
CA ALA A 26 -3.70 16.75 -8.38
C ALA A 26 -3.16 18.13 -7.95
N GLY A 27 -1.99 18.57 -8.44
CA GLY A 27 -1.40 19.85 -8.11
C GLY A 27 -0.66 19.90 -6.78
N VAL A 28 -0.34 18.77 -6.19
CA VAL A 28 0.37 18.66 -4.91
C VAL A 28 1.86 18.47 -5.16
N TRP A 29 2.69 19.27 -4.47
CA TRP A 29 4.15 19.10 -4.54
C TRP A 29 4.56 17.77 -3.91
N THR A 30 5.32 16.98 -4.66
CA THR A 30 5.64 15.59 -4.37
C THR A 30 7.12 15.34 -4.58
N ILE A 31 7.73 14.46 -3.79
CA ILE A 31 9.14 14.07 -3.92
C ILE A 31 9.35 12.63 -3.44
N GLY A 32 10.46 12.02 -3.79
CA GLY A 32 10.79 10.65 -3.36
C GLY A 32 9.87 9.63 -3.97
N TYR A 33 9.30 8.76 -3.16
CA TYR A 33 8.34 7.73 -3.56
C TYR A 33 6.90 8.16 -3.27
N GLY A 34 6.54 9.34 -3.75
CA GLY A 34 5.18 9.86 -3.54
C GLY A 34 5.00 10.62 -2.23
N HIS A 35 6.07 11.05 -1.59
CA HIS A 35 6.00 11.85 -0.37
C HIS A 35 5.50 13.26 -0.66
N THR A 36 4.52 13.74 0.12
CA THR A 36 3.90 15.05 -0.11
C THR A 36 4.02 16.01 1.07
N ARG A 37 4.25 15.51 2.28
CA ARG A 37 4.24 16.35 3.48
C ARG A 37 5.47 17.25 3.55
N GLY A 38 5.25 18.57 3.61
CA GLY A 38 6.33 19.52 3.75
C GLY A 38 7.20 19.70 2.50
N VAL A 39 6.74 19.25 1.34
CA VAL A 39 7.48 19.38 0.08
C VAL A 39 7.32 20.77 -0.49
N THR A 40 8.45 21.41 -0.85
CA THR A 40 8.48 22.76 -1.41
C THR A 40 9.01 22.75 -2.85
N PRO A 41 8.61 23.74 -3.68
CA PRO A 41 9.17 23.87 -5.02
C PRO A 41 10.69 23.97 -4.99
N GLY A 42 11.36 23.28 -5.90
CA GLY A 42 12.82 23.32 -6.00
C GLY A 42 13.55 22.40 -5.03
N GLN A 43 12.85 21.70 -4.14
CA GLN A 43 13.46 20.78 -3.20
C GLN A 43 14.14 19.63 -3.94
N VAL A 44 15.34 19.26 -3.48
CA VAL A 44 16.12 18.12 -4.00
C VAL A 44 16.54 17.26 -2.82
N ILE A 45 16.40 15.96 -2.97
CA ILE A 45 16.81 14.99 -1.96
C ILE A 45 17.70 13.91 -2.59
N ASN A 46 18.40 13.14 -1.76
CA ASN A 46 19.10 11.94 -2.20
C ASN A 46 18.23 10.69 -1.96
N ARG A 47 18.69 9.54 -2.43
CA ARG A 47 17.97 8.27 -2.28
C ARG A 47 17.77 7.90 -0.82
N GLU A 48 18.77 8.12 0.02
CA GLU A 48 18.69 7.81 1.45
C GLU A 48 17.55 8.60 2.12
N LYS A 49 17.41 9.87 1.79
CA LYS A 49 16.32 10.72 2.29
C LYS A 49 14.97 10.26 1.76
N ALA A 50 14.92 9.85 0.48
CA ALA A 50 13.70 9.31 -0.11
C ALA A 50 13.26 8.03 0.62
N ASP A 51 14.18 7.13 0.95
CA ASP A 51 13.89 5.91 1.71
C ASP A 51 13.36 6.24 3.11
N LYS A 52 13.93 7.24 3.77
CA LYS A 52 13.47 7.68 5.09
C LYS A 52 12.04 8.22 5.01
N PHE A 53 11.76 9.07 4.06
CA PHE A 53 10.42 9.58 3.84
C PHE A 53 9.43 8.45 3.56
N PHE A 54 9.84 7.48 2.76
CA PHE A 54 8.98 6.33 2.45
C PHE A 54 8.66 5.53 3.72
N ASP A 55 9.64 5.25 4.56
CA ASP A 55 9.42 4.49 5.80
C ASP A 55 8.47 5.24 6.75
N GLU A 56 8.62 6.55 6.86
CA GLU A 56 7.74 7.38 7.67
C GLU A 56 6.30 7.36 7.13
N ASP A 57 6.14 7.50 5.81
CA ASP A 57 4.84 7.49 5.15
C ASP A 57 4.17 6.12 5.26
N LEU A 58 4.92 5.04 5.03
CA LEU A 58 4.38 3.69 5.14
C LEU A 58 3.87 3.42 6.56
N TYR A 59 4.61 3.88 7.56
CA TYR A 59 4.19 3.74 8.95
C TYR A 59 2.87 4.47 9.22
N SER A 60 2.80 5.74 8.87
CA SER A 60 1.63 6.59 9.19
C SER A 60 0.41 6.27 8.33
N ILE A 61 0.61 5.91 7.06
CA ILE A 61 -0.49 5.66 6.12
C ILE A 61 -1.04 4.25 6.25
N ALA A 62 -0.18 3.25 6.50
CA ALA A 62 -0.57 1.85 6.43
C ALA A 62 -0.22 1.03 7.67
N GLU A 63 1.04 0.97 8.07
CA GLU A 63 1.46 0.04 9.12
C GLU A 63 0.73 0.28 10.45
N TYR A 64 0.71 1.52 10.92
CA TYR A 64 0.04 1.86 12.17
C TYR A 64 -1.48 1.69 12.07
N PRO A 65 -2.17 2.27 11.06
CA PRO A 65 -3.62 2.13 10.97
C PRO A 65 -4.10 0.68 10.82
N VAL A 66 -3.42 -0.13 10.01
CA VAL A 66 -3.79 -1.54 9.84
C VAL A 66 -3.58 -2.30 11.16
N SER A 67 -2.43 -2.11 11.81
CA SER A 67 -2.14 -2.75 13.10
C SER A 67 -3.18 -2.38 14.15
N ASP A 68 -3.57 -1.11 14.22
CA ASP A 68 -4.54 -0.61 15.19
C ASP A 68 -5.92 -1.26 14.98
N ILE A 69 -6.38 -1.36 13.74
CA ILE A 69 -7.67 -2.00 13.43
C ILE A 69 -7.65 -3.47 13.85
N LEU A 70 -6.59 -4.20 13.49
CA LEU A 70 -6.48 -5.62 13.83
C LEU A 70 -6.42 -5.84 15.33
N TYR A 71 -5.64 -5.01 16.04
CA TYR A 71 -5.51 -5.10 17.50
C TYR A 71 -6.85 -4.85 18.20
N LYS A 72 -7.56 -3.79 17.80
CA LYS A 72 -8.86 -3.43 18.38
C LYS A 72 -9.94 -4.50 18.16
N ASN A 73 -9.79 -5.29 17.10
CA ASN A 73 -10.73 -6.36 16.78
C ASN A 73 -10.24 -7.75 17.21
N GLY A 74 -9.09 -7.83 17.88
CA GLY A 74 -8.53 -9.09 18.37
C GLY A 74 -8.13 -10.08 17.26
N VAL A 75 -7.81 -9.58 16.07
CA VAL A 75 -7.46 -10.42 14.92
C VAL A 75 -5.95 -10.48 14.75
N LYS A 76 -5.42 -11.71 14.65
CA LYS A 76 -4.01 -11.95 14.37
C LYS A 76 -3.83 -12.45 12.94
N ILE A 77 -2.84 -11.90 12.26
CA ILE A 77 -2.49 -12.29 10.89
C ILE A 77 -0.99 -12.57 10.80
N ASN A 78 -0.57 -13.24 9.74
CA ASN A 78 0.85 -13.50 9.50
C ASN A 78 1.51 -12.32 8.75
N GLN A 79 2.83 -12.41 8.56
CA GLN A 79 3.61 -11.35 7.93
C GLN A 79 3.15 -11.08 6.48
N ASP A 80 2.88 -12.13 5.71
CA ASP A 80 2.47 -11.98 4.31
C ASP A 80 1.12 -11.31 4.18
N GLN A 81 0.18 -11.67 5.03
CA GLN A 81 -1.14 -11.05 5.09
C GLN A 81 -1.02 -9.56 5.45
N PHE A 82 -0.21 -9.26 6.45
CA PHE A 82 0.04 -7.87 6.87
C PHE A 82 0.68 -7.05 5.74
N ASP A 83 1.69 -7.61 5.09
CA ASP A 83 2.38 -6.97 3.97
C ASP A 83 1.41 -6.59 2.85
N ALA A 84 0.56 -7.54 2.45
CA ALA A 84 -0.41 -7.31 1.38
C ALA A 84 -1.40 -6.21 1.75
N LEU A 85 -1.89 -6.22 2.99
CA LEU A 85 -2.80 -5.18 3.47
C LEU A 85 -2.12 -3.81 3.50
N CYS A 86 -0.85 -3.74 3.91
CA CYS A 86 -0.10 -2.48 3.89
C CYS A 86 0.08 -1.93 2.48
N SER A 87 0.40 -2.78 1.51
CA SER A 87 0.49 -2.37 0.11
C SER A 87 -0.84 -1.83 -0.41
N PHE A 88 -1.93 -2.54 -0.10
CA PHE A 88 -3.29 -2.14 -0.47
C PHE A 88 -3.64 -0.77 0.12
N VAL A 89 -3.47 -0.61 1.43
CA VAL A 89 -3.83 0.62 2.15
C VAL A 89 -2.95 1.79 1.72
N TYR A 90 -1.67 1.56 1.45
CA TYR A 90 -0.78 2.61 0.94
C TYR A 90 -1.30 3.20 -0.36
N ASN A 91 -1.90 2.38 -1.21
CA ASN A 91 -2.44 2.80 -2.51
C ASN A 91 -3.86 3.35 -2.44
N VAL A 92 -4.79 2.63 -1.79
CA VAL A 92 -6.21 3.01 -1.80
C VAL A 92 -6.62 3.89 -0.63
N GLY A 93 -5.80 3.98 0.41
CA GLY A 93 -6.07 4.77 1.61
C GLY A 93 -6.82 4.01 2.69
N ILE A 94 -6.62 4.43 3.94
CA ILE A 94 -7.23 3.79 5.10
C ILE A 94 -8.75 3.97 5.14
N GLY A 95 -9.25 5.10 4.66
CA GLY A 95 -10.69 5.36 4.62
C GLY A 95 -11.44 4.35 3.75
N ASN A 96 -10.92 4.05 2.57
CA ASN A 96 -11.47 3.02 1.68
C ASN A 96 -11.36 1.64 2.30
N PHE A 97 -10.23 1.33 2.91
CA PHE A 97 -10.02 0.04 3.58
C PHE A 97 -11.05 -0.20 4.69
N LYS A 98 -11.29 0.81 5.52
CA LYS A 98 -12.27 0.72 6.63
C LYS A 98 -13.68 0.39 6.14
N LYS A 99 -14.05 0.83 4.94
CA LYS A 99 -15.36 0.59 4.35
C LYS A 99 -15.43 -0.69 3.51
N SER A 100 -14.30 -1.35 3.28
CA SER A 100 -14.20 -2.45 2.31
C SER A 100 -14.78 -3.75 2.86
N THR A 101 -15.29 -4.56 1.93
CA THR A 101 -15.62 -5.96 2.22
C THR A 101 -14.37 -6.77 2.50
N LEU A 102 -13.23 -6.38 1.91
CA LEU A 102 -11.93 -6.97 2.20
C LEU A 102 -11.66 -6.99 3.70
N LEU A 103 -11.75 -5.82 4.36
CA LEU A 103 -11.52 -5.75 5.80
C LEU A 103 -12.53 -6.59 6.57
N ARG A 104 -13.81 -6.54 6.22
CA ARG A 104 -14.83 -7.34 6.91
C ARG A 104 -14.49 -8.83 6.88
N LYS A 105 -14.05 -9.33 5.74
CA LYS A 105 -13.64 -10.74 5.60
C LYS A 105 -12.41 -11.07 6.42
N VAL A 106 -11.41 -10.20 6.39
CA VAL A 106 -10.18 -10.37 7.20
C VAL A 106 -10.53 -10.45 8.69
N LEU A 107 -11.43 -9.61 9.17
CA LEU A 107 -11.81 -9.60 10.58
C LEU A 107 -12.60 -10.85 11.00
N VAL A 108 -13.35 -11.46 10.10
CA VAL A 108 -14.10 -12.69 10.37
C VAL A 108 -13.18 -13.91 10.29
N ASN A 109 -12.39 -14.02 9.23
CA ASN A 109 -11.45 -15.12 9.02
C ASN A 109 -10.34 -14.68 8.06
N PRO A 110 -9.14 -14.37 8.55
CA PRO A 110 -8.04 -13.94 7.68
C PRO A 110 -7.62 -14.97 6.63
N ASN A 111 -7.99 -16.23 6.81
CA ASN A 111 -7.62 -17.31 5.89
C ASN A 111 -8.73 -17.65 4.89
N ASP A 112 -9.79 -16.85 4.84
CA ASP A 112 -10.87 -17.00 3.87
C ASP A 112 -10.32 -16.78 2.45
N THR A 113 -10.40 -17.80 1.61
CA THR A 113 -9.84 -17.74 0.24
C THR A 113 -10.56 -16.73 -0.65
N SER A 114 -11.81 -16.38 -0.33
CA SER A 114 -12.54 -15.36 -1.09
C SER A 114 -11.98 -13.94 -0.91
N ILE A 115 -11.07 -13.75 0.05
CA ILE A 115 -10.35 -12.49 0.23
C ILE A 115 -9.58 -12.11 -1.05
N ALA A 116 -9.05 -13.07 -1.78
CA ALA A 116 -8.35 -12.80 -3.04
C ALA A 116 -9.22 -12.00 -4.03
N GLY A 117 -10.47 -12.37 -4.18
CA GLY A 117 -11.42 -11.66 -5.05
C GLY A 117 -11.78 -10.27 -4.55
N GLU A 118 -11.68 -10.02 -3.25
CA GLU A 118 -11.95 -8.71 -2.69
C GLU A 118 -10.85 -7.69 -3.04
N PHE A 119 -9.60 -8.12 -3.10
CA PHE A 119 -8.52 -7.27 -3.62
C PHE A 119 -8.83 -6.82 -5.06
N ALA A 120 -9.22 -7.75 -5.90
CA ALA A 120 -9.44 -7.50 -7.33
C ALA A 120 -10.48 -6.42 -7.63
N LYS A 121 -11.42 -6.19 -6.75
CA LYS A 121 -12.47 -5.17 -6.92
C LYS A 121 -11.91 -3.73 -6.94
N TRP A 122 -10.69 -3.52 -6.47
CA TRP A 122 -10.09 -2.18 -6.32
C TRP A 122 -9.13 -1.86 -7.46
N ASN A 123 -9.60 -2.01 -8.71
CA ASN A 123 -8.79 -1.80 -9.91
C ASN A 123 -9.24 -0.62 -10.78
N LYS A 124 -10.07 0.27 -10.22
CA LYS A 124 -10.62 1.40 -10.96
C LYS A 124 -10.06 2.73 -10.48
N SER A 125 -9.91 3.66 -11.42
CA SER A 125 -9.65 5.07 -11.13
C SER A 125 -10.63 5.89 -11.95
N ASN A 126 -11.36 6.81 -11.31
CA ASN A 126 -12.43 7.61 -11.94
C ASN A 126 -13.45 6.73 -12.68
N GLY A 127 -13.81 5.57 -12.09
CA GLY A 127 -14.79 4.65 -12.64
C GLY A 127 -14.27 3.75 -13.77
N LYS A 128 -13.02 3.86 -14.18
CA LYS A 128 -12.42 3.06 -15.25
C LYS A 128 -11.43 2.06 -14.70
N GLU A 129 -11.47 0.83 -15.22
CA GLU A 129 -10.46 -0.18 -14.91
C GLU A 129 -9.12 0.23 -15.51
N LEU A 130 -8.06 0.12 -14.69
CA LEU A 130 -6.68 0.37 -15.12
C LEU A 130 -5.88 -0.93 -15.00
N THR A 131 -5.19 -1.28 -16.08
CA THR A 131 -4.36 -2.49 -16.12
C THR A 131 -3.33 -2.53 -15.00
N GLY A 132 -2.67 -1.40 -14.72
CA GLY A 132 -1.68 -1.32 -13.64
C GLY A 132 -2.28 -1.60 -12.27
N LEU A 133 -3.52 -1.15 -12.01
CA LEU A 133 -4.22 -1.43 -10.76
C LEU A 133 -4.64 -2.89 -10.69
N THR A 134 -5.10 -3.47 -11.79
CA THR A 134 -5.44 -4.90 -11.85
C THR A 134 -4.23 -5.75 -11.50
N VAL A 135 -3.08 -5.48 -12.11
CA VAL A 135 -1.83 -6.21 -11.83
C VAL A 135 -1.41 -6.05 -10.36
N ARG A 136 -1.49 -4.84 -9.83
CA ARG A 136 -1.15 -4.57 -8.43
C ARG A 136 -2.04 -5.36 -7.48
N ARG A 137 -3.35 -5.37 -7.70
CA ARG A 137 -4.30 -6.13 -6.86
C ARG A 137 -4.06 -7.63 -6.92
N GLU A 138 -3.74 -8.16 -8.10
CA GLU A 138 -3.39 -9.58 -8.26
C GLU A 138 -2.13 -9.92 -7.47
N PHE A 139 -1.10 -9.09 -7.56
CA PHE A 139 0.14 -9.27 -6.78
C PHE A 139 -0.14 -9.28 -5.29
N GLU A 140 -0.92 -8.31 -4.79
CA GLU A 140 -1.28 -8.23 -3.37
C GLU A 140 -2.06 -9.47 -2.91
N ALA A 141 -3.01 -9.94 -3.70
CA ALA A 141 -3.79 -11.13 -3.39
C ALA A 141 -2.90 -12.38 -3.30
N TYR A 142 -2.00 -12.55 -4.27
CA TYR A 142 -1.05 -13.68 -4.24
C TYR A 142 -0.11 -13.59 -3.04
N TRP A 143 0.42 -12.41 -2.75
CA TRP A 143 1.30 -12.21 -1.59
C TRP A 143 0.57 -12.51 -0.29
N TYR A 144 -0.68 -12.11 -0.17
CA TYR A 144 -1.51 -12.37 1.01
C TYR A 144 -1.58 -13.85 1.34
N PHE A 145 -1.64 -14.71 0.32
CA PHE A 145 -1.71 -16.16 0.49
C PHE A 145 -0.34 -16.86 0.40
N GLY A 146 0.75 -16.10 0.47
CA GLY A 146 2.10 -16.66 0.56
C GLY A 146 2.81 -16.92 -0.76
N TYR A 147 2.25 -16.49 -1.89
CA TYR A 147 2.86 -16.67 -3.22
C TYR A 147 3.71 -15.46 -3.57
N LYS A 148 4.99 -15.48 -3.16
CA LYS A 148 5.89 -14.31 -3.29
C LYS A 148 6.76 -14.31 -4.53
N GLN A 149 6.70 -15.34 -5.37
CA GLN A 149 7.63 -15.52 -6.49
C GLN A 149 7.06 -15.08 -7.84
N LEU A 150 6.04 -14.24 -7.83
CA LEU A 150 5.56 -13.65 -9.06
C LEU A 150 6.53 -12.57 -9.49
N THR A 151 7.38 -12.91 -10.43
CA THR A 151 8.15 -11.93 -11.19
C THR A 151 7.16 -11.16 -12.07
N ILE A 152 7.04 -9.93 -11.75
CA ILE A 152 6.23 -9.03 -12.58
C ILE A 152 7.16 -8.33 -13.55
#